data_9b62d4197f99df78018ee076d37da8d6
#
_entry.id   9b62d4197f99df78018ee076d37da8d6
#
_cell.length_a   1.000
_cell.length_b   1.000
_cell.length_c   1.000
_cell.angle_alpha   90.00
_cell.angle_beta   90.00
_cell.angle_gamma   90.00
#
_symmetry.space_group_name_H-M   'P 1'
#
loop_
_entity.id
_entity.type
_entity.pdbx_description
1 polymer ?
#
loop_
_entity_poly.entity_id
_entity_poly.type
_entity_poly.pdbx_seq_one_letter_code
_entity_poly.pdbx_strand_id
1 'polypeptide(L)'
;MLGEYLKNLRSELKLSQRALSEKSGVSNAEISRIESGERKRPSEDVLRALALGLNVDVNELIEKANYMYFDANASRFISREKTNAELYREECEDKFISIITPRILKEGFNMSLVTRSPLGNIMFSKEDYIWRIKFIPKLPSGRPLSFSTRILMDTYGYLAIYDELNISKFTIATDDESLFNRLIRRNPIHLDIFISIMLVDLESYRVVDEYKFEKPQPMFY
;
A
#
# COMPACT_ATOMS: atom_id res chain seq x y z
N MET A 1 20.63 11.37 0.76
CA MET A 1 20.09 10.79 2.01
C MET A 1 19.13 11.78 2.67
N LEU A 2 18.04 11.32 3.37
CA LEU A 2 17.06 12.24 3.98
C LEU A 2 17.73 13.34 4.82
N GLY A 3 18.68 12.95 5.69
CA GLY A 3 19.35 13.89 6.58
C GLY A 3 20.12 14.98 5.84
N GLU A 4 20.84 14.62 4.80
CA GLU A 4 21.56 15.55 3.94
C GLU A 4 20.59 16.44 3.14
N TYR A 5 19.51 15.87 2.63
CA TYR A 5 18.46 16.60 1.94
C TYR A 5 17.79 17.64 2.85
N LEU A 6 17.40 17.20 4.07
CA LEU A 6 16.82 18.09 5.08
C LEU A 6 17.77 19.23 5.46
N LYS A 7 19.06 18.92 5.65
CA LYS A 7 20.10 19.91 5.96
C LYS A 7 20.28 20.91 4.82
N ASN A 8 20.24 20.47 3.55
CA ASN A 8 20.38 21.33 2.39
C ASN A 8 19.17 22.28 2.29
N LEU A 9 17.93 21.76 2.35
CA LEU A 9 16.72 22.59 2.34
C LEU A 9 16.72 23.64 3.46
N ARG A 10 17.06 23.21 4.69
CA ARG A 10 17.18 24.15 5.81
C ARG A 10 18.22 25.25 5.55
N SER A 11 19.35 24.87 4.97
CA SER A 11 20.44 25.80 4.67
C SER A 11 20.07 26.79 3.57
N GLU A 12 19.38 26.35 2.52
CA GLU A 12 18.83 27.19 1.43
C GLU A 12 17.86 28.22 1.99
N LEU A 13 17.03 27.83 2.96
CA LEU A 13 16.11 28.72 3.67
C LEU A 13 16.79 29.56 4.76
N LYS A 14 18.12 29.46 4.90
CA LYS A 14 18.93 30.19 5.93
C LYS A 14 18.44 29.99 7.36
N LEU A 15 17.84 28.81 7.65
CA LEU A 15 17.34 28.47 8.96
C LEU A 15 18.43 27.74 9.78
N SER A 16 18.57 28.09 11.07
CA SER A 16 19.29 27.25 12.02
C SER A 16 18.43 26.03 12.41
N GLN A 17 19.03 24.95 12.94
CA GLN A 17 18.26 23.81 13.48
C GLN A 17 17.26 24.26 14.55
N ARG A 18 17.64 25.25 15.37
CA ARG A 18 16.76 25.83 16.39
C ARG A 18 15.58 26.58 15.78
N ALA A 19 15.83 27.38 14.74
CA ALA A 19 14.76 28.09 14.02
C ALA A 19 13.80 27.11 13.32
N LEU A 20 14.31 26.02 12.76
CA LEU A 20 13.47 24.96 12.19
C LEU A 20 12.68 24.25 13.29
N SER A 21 13.28 23.99 14.47
CA SER A 21 12.58 23.44 15.63
C SER A 21 11.41 24.32 16.08
N GLU A 22 11.62 25.63 16.16
CA GLU A 22 10.56 26.57 16.52
C GLU A 22 9.43 26.62 15.49
N LYS A 23 9.75 26.53 14.20
CA LYS A 23 8.75 26.54 13.12
C LYS A 23 7.97 25.22 12.96
N SER A 24 8.65 24.09 13.14
CA SER A 24 8.05 22.77 12.92
C SER A 24 7.45 22.13 14.18
N GLY A 25 7.84 22.62 15.36
CA GLY A 25 7.49 21.96 16.63
C GLY A 25 8.31 20.68 16.91
N VAL A 26 9.20 20.26 15.98
CA VAL A 26 10.09 19.10 16.17
C VAL A 26 11.28 19.53 17.02
N SER A 27 11.66 18.73 18.02
CA SER A 27 12.77 19.08 18.90
C SER A 27 14.10 19.24 18.14
N ASN A 28 14.92 20.22 18.54
CA ASN A 28 16.25 20.45 17.95
C ASN A 28 17.14 19.19 17.97
N ALA A 29 17.04 18.38 19.04
CA ALA A 29 17.76 17.12 19.17
C ALA A 29 17.32 16.10 18.11
N GLU A 30 16.01 16.01 17.81
CA GLU A 30 15.47 15.12 16.80
C GLU A 30 15.92 15.55 15.38
N ILE A 31 15.85 16.87 15.08
CA ILE A 31 16.35 17.44 13.82
C ILE A 31 17.83 17.12 13.63
N SER A 32 18.64 17.32 14.66
CA SER A 32 20.07 17.01 14.63
C SER A 32 20.36 15.54 14.34
N ARG A 33 19.62 14.62 14.97
CA ARG A 33 19.74 13.17 14.74
C ARG A 33 19.32 12.74 13.35
N ILE A 34 18.30 13.41 12.78
CA ILE A 34 17.89 13.17 11.39
C ILE A 34 18.95 13.64 10.43
N GLU A 35 19.44 14.89 10.59
CA GLU A 35 20.45 15.49 9.72
C GLU A 35 21.79 14.78 9.78
N SER A 36 22.18 14.24 10.94
CA SER A 36 23.41 13.43 11.11
C SER A 36 23.28 12.02 10.58
N GLY A 37 22.04 11.56 10.26
CA GLY A 37 21.78 10.19 9.86
C GLY A 37 21.72 9.19 11.01
N GLU A 38 21.81 9.63 12.25
CA GLU A 38 21.62 8.79 13.45
C GLU A 38 20.16 8.31 13.53
N ARG A 39 19.20 9.22 13.31
CA ARG A 39 17.78 8.90 13.18
C ARG A 39 17.42 8.61 11.72
N LYS A 40 17.63 7.37 11.31
CA LYS A 40 17.37 6.94 9.92
C LYS A 40 15.88 6.81 9.57
N ARG A 41 14.99 6.76 10.56
CA ARG A 41 13.55 6.50 10.41
C ARG A 41 12.74 7.42 11.30
N PRO A 42 12.60 8.71 10.96
CA PRO A 42 11.65 9.58 11.64
C PRO A 42 10.21 9.08 11.38
N SER A 43 9.29 9.32 12.32
CA SER A 43 7.88 9.01 12.11
C SER A 43 7.27 9.93 11.04
N GLU A 44 6.15 9.51 10.46
CA GLU A 44 5.45 10.32 9.46
C GLU A 44 5.01 11.67 10.04
N ASP A 45 4.56 11.70 11.30
CA ASP A 45 4.21 12.94 12.00
C ASP A 45 5.39 13.91 12.07
N VAL A 46 6.61 13.41 12.32
CA VAL A 46 7.82 14.23 12.31
C VAL A 46 8.12 14.75 10.92
N LEU A 47 7.95 13.93 9.86
CA LEU A 47 8.14 14.37 8.47
C LEU A 47 7.11 15.42 8.07
N ARG A 48 5.85 15.26 8.45
CA ARG A 48 4.78 16.26 8.22
C ARG A 48 5.09 17.57 8.91
N ALA A 49 5.50 17.52 10.17
CA ALA A 49 5.86 18.70 10.95
C ALA A 49 7.07 19.44 10.33
N LEU A 50 8.10 18.70 9.89
CA LEU A 50 9.26 19.28 9.21
C LEU A 50 8.90 19.89 7.85
N ALA A 51 8.02 19.24 7.08
CA ALA A 51 7.53 19.75 5.80
C ALA A 51 6.82 21.11 5.97
N LEU A 52 5.94 21.20 6.99
CA LEU A 52 5.30 22.47 7.35
C LEU A 52 6.31 23.55 7.75
N GLY A 53 7.30 23.20 8.59
CA GLY A 53 8.34 24.13 9.02
C GLY A 53 9.24 24.64 7.90
N LEU A 54 9.46 23.82 6.87
CA LEU A 54 10.26 24.13 5.68
C LEU A 54 9.42 24.70 4.52
N ASN A 55 8.10 24.64 4.62
CA ASN A 55 7.16 25.02 3.56
C ASN A 55 7.40 24.27 2.25
N VAL A 56 7.56 22.95 2.36
CA VAL A 56 7.71 22.01 1.22
C VAL A 56 6.61 20.97 1.24
N ASP A 57 6.41 20.28 0.11
CA ASP A 57 5.45 19.17 0.04
C ASP A 57 5.92 18.02 0.95
N VAL A 58 5.00 17.54 1.81
CA VAL A 58 5.26 16.42 2.71
C VAL A 58 5.65 15.16 1.93
N ASN A 59 5.06 14.94 0.75
CA ASN A 59 5.35 13.80 -0.10
C ASN A 59 6.82 13.78 -0.54
N GLU A 60 7.44 14.94 -0.72
CA GLU A 60 8.85 15.07 -1.06
C GLU A 60 9.76 14.55 0.08
N LEU A 61 9.45 14.90 1.34
CA LEU A 61 10.19 14.37 2.50
C LEU A 61 9.91 12.89 2.74
N ILE A 62 8.67 12.45 2.55
CA ILE A 62 8.28 11.03 2.65
C ILE A 62 9.00 10.21 1.57
N GLU A 63 9.05 10.70 0.33
CA GLU A 63 9.77 10.06 -0.77
C GLU A 63 11.26 9.94 -0.46
N LYS A 64 11.90 10.99 0.03
CA LYS A 64 13.31 10.96 0.43
C LYS A 64 13.56 10.08 1.66
N ALA A 65 12.64 10.04 2.62
CA ALA A 65 12.68 9.12 3.74
C ALA A 65 12.48 7.67 3.29
N ASN A 66 11.58 7.45 2.35
CA ASN A 66 11.31 6.14 1.74
C ASN A 66 12.42 5.72 0.77
N TYR A 67 13.06 6.64 0.07
CA TYR A 67 14.22 6.34 -0.79
C TYR A 67 15.39 5.76 0.01
N MET A 68 15.56 6.16 1.27
CA MET A 68 16.51 5.50 2.19
C MET A 68 16.07 4.10 2.61
N TYR A 69 14.76 3.84 2.67
CA TYR A 69 14.21 2.48 2.82
C TYR A 69 14.44 1.64 1.56
N PHE A 70 14.39 2.28 0.41
CA PHE A 70 14.63 1.64 -0.88
C PHE A 70 16.10 1.29 -1.08
N ASP A 71 17.02 2.18 -0.74
CA ASP A 71 18.45 1.95 -1.02
C ASP A 71 19.06 0.90 -0.09
N ALA A 72 18.71 0.91 1.21
CA ALA A 72 19.17 -0.13 2.13
C ALA A 72 18.52 -1.50 1.86
N ASN A 73 17.30 -1.51 1.30
CA ASN A 73 16.64 -2.75 0.87
C ASN A 73 16.84 -3.01 -0.63
N ALA A 74 17.02 -2.00 -1.49
CA ALA A 74 17.35 -2.18 -2.89
C ALA A 74 18.78 -2.70 -3.06
N SER A 75 19.74 -2.23 -2.27
CA SER A 75 21.09 -2.84 -2.22
C SER A 75 21.05 -4.28 -1.70
N ARG A 76 20.12 -4.61 -0.80
CA ARG A 76 19.86 -6.01 -0.43
C ARG A 76 19.04 -6.77 -1.50
N PHE A 77 18.20 -6.08 -2.29
CA PHE A 77 17.42 -6.71 -3.35
C PHE A 77 18.17 -6.84 -4.68
N ILE A 78 19.11 -5.95 -4.98
CA ILE A 78 19.96 -6.04 -6.18
C ILE A 78 21.01 -7.17 -6.05
N SER A 79 21.35 -7.58 -4.83
CA SER A 79 22.33 -8.65 -4.58
C SER A 79 21.72 -9.94 -4.02
N ARG A 80 20.41 -10.00 -3.75
CA ARG A 80 19.75 -11.22 -3.27
C ARG A 80 18.94 -11.83 -4.39
N GLU A 81 19.30 -13.04 -4.80
CA GLU A 81 18.43 -13.88 -5.59
C GLU A 81 17.06 -13.98 -4.93
N LYS A 82 16.00 -13.76 -5.71
CA LYS A 82 14.62 -13.91 -5.22
C LYS A 82 14.44 -15.33 -4.68
N THR A 83 13.80 -15.45 -3.55
CA THR A 83 13.45 -16.78 -3.03
C THR A 83 12.45 -17.47 -3.95
N ASN A 84 12.45 -18.79 -3.99
CA ASN A 84 11.45 -19.56 -4.74
C ASN A 84 10.02 -19.16 -4.41
N ALA A 85 9.76 -18.74 -3.17
CA ALA A 85 8.43 -18.27 -2.76
C ALA A 85 8.07 -16.88 -3.32
N GLU A 86 9.07 -16.01 -3.53
CA GLU A 86 8.87 -14.71 -4.17
C GLU A 86 8.64 -14.86 -5.67
N LEU A 87 9.44 -15.69 -6.34
CA LEU A 87 9.26 -16.02 -7.75
C LEU A 87 7.88 -16.65 -8.01
N TYR A 88 7.48 -17.60 -7.18
CA TYR A 88 6.16 -18.23 -7.27
C TYR A 88 5.02 -17.21 -7.14
N ARG A 89 5.12 -16.26 -6.20
CA ARG A 89 4.09 -15.22 -6.04
C ARG A 89 3.99 -14.31 -7.25
N GLU A 90 5.13 -13.90 -7.80
CA GLU A 90 5.19 -13.08 -9.01
C GLU A 90 4.56 -13.81 -10.19
N GLU A 91 4.92 -15.08 -10.40
CA GLU A 91 4.32 -15.90 -11.46
C GLU A 91 2.80 -16.02 -11.31
N CYS A 92 2.30 -16.26 -10.10
CA CYS A 92 0.87 -16.32 -9.82
C CYS A 92 0.19 -14.95 -10.05
N GLU A 93 0.83 -13.84 -9.67
CA GLU A 93 0.30 -12.49 -9.89
C GLU A 93 0.25 -12.15 -11.38
N ASP A 94 1.26 -12.49 -12.16
CA ASP A 94 1.29 -12.31 -13.61
C ASP A 94 0.17 -13.09 -14.31
N LYS A 95 -0.05 -14.36 -13.92
CA LYS A 95 -1.17 -15.16 -14.41
C LYS A 95 -2.51 -14.51 -14.05
N PHE A 96 -2.67 -14.07 -12.82
CA PHE A 96 -3.89 -13.37 -12.37
C PHE A 96 -4.15 -12.11 -13.19
N ILE A 97 -3.14 -11.27 -13.38
CA ILE A 97 -3.23 -10.06 -14.21
C ILE A 97 -3.69 -10.41 -15.64
N SER A 98 -3.14 -11.47 -16.24
CA SER A 98 -3.53 -11.91 -17.56
C SER A 98 -4.98 -12.37 -17.67
N ILE A 99 -5.57 -12.89 -16.59
CA ILE A 99 -6.97 -13.33 -16.52
C ILE A 99 -7.92 -12.13 -16.51
N ILE A 100 -7.64 -11.12 -15.67
CA ILE A 100 -8.60 -10.03 -15.42
C ILE A 100 -8.48 -8.87 -16.41
N THR A 101 -7.24 -8.56 -16.84
CA THR A 101 -6.94 -7.35 -17.60
C THR A 101 -7.70 -7.25 -18.94
N PRO A 102 -7.79 -8.29 -19.79
CA PRO A 102 -8.44 -8.17 -21.09
C PRO A 102 -9.90 -7.75 -21.03
N ARG A 103 -10.63 -8.22 -20.02
CA ARG A 103 -12.03 -7.87 -19.83
C ARG A 103 -12.19 -6.44 -19.32
N ILE A 104 -11.38 -6.04 -18.33
CA ILE A 104 -11.48 -4.74 -17.69
C ILE A 104 -11.06 -3.62 -18.64
N LEU A 105 -10.00 -3.84 -19.45
CA LEU A 105 -9.57 -2.87 -20.47
C LEU A 105 -10.64 -2.64 -21.56
N LYS A 106 -11.40 -3.68 -21.93
CA LYS A 106 -12.52 -3.54 -22.89
C LYS A 106 -13.63 -2.63 -22.35
N GLU A 107 -13.77 -2.51 -21.03
CA GLU A 107 -14.73 -1.60 -20.41
C GLU A 107 -14.19 -0.15 -20.29
N GLY A 108 -13.01 0.13 -20.83
CA GLY A 108 -12.39 1.46 -20.89
C GLY A 108 -11.60 1.87 -19.65
N PHE A 109 -11.20 0.90 -18.82
CA PHE A 109 -10.30 1.17 -17.70
C PHE A 109 -8.84 1.22 -18.16
N ASN A 110 -8.04 2.01 -17.48
CA ASN A 110 -6.58 1.98 -17.55
C ASN A 110 -6.03 1.14 -16.40
N MET A 111 -4.97 0.37 -16.67
CA MET A 111 -4.29 -0.41 -15.65
C MET A 111 -2.97 0.26 -15.27
N SER A 112 -2.65 0.25 -13.98
CA SER A 112 -1.35 0.61 -13.45
C SER A 112 -0.93 -0.33 -12.31
N LEU A 113 0.38 -0.52 -12.15
CA LEU A 113 0.93 -1.27 -11.03
C LEU A 113 1.45 -0.29 -9.97
N VAL A 114 0.99 -0.47 -8.75
CA VAL A 114 1.40 0.35 -7.61
C VAL A 114 2.37 -0.45 -6.75
N THR A 115 3.62 -0.01 -6.70
CA THR A 115 4.65 -0.71 -5.96
C THR A 115 4.44 -0.61 -4.44
N ARG A 116 4.57 -1.75 -3.75
CA ARG A 116 4.61 -1.86 -2.28
C ARG A 116 3.41 -1.29 -1.52
N SER A 117 2.23 -1.38 -2.10
CA SER A 117 1.01 -0.96 -1.40
C SER A 117 0.46 -2.08 -0.51
N PRO A 118 0.07 -1.79 0.75
CA PRO A 118 -0.64 -2.74 1.61
C PRO A 118 -2.00 -3.15 1.04
N LEU A 119 -2.55 -2.33 0.13
CA LEU A 119 -3.82 -2.57 -0.57
C LEU A 119 -3.65 -3.34 -1.89
N GLY A 120 -2.51 -3.98 -2.10
CA GLY A 120 -2.20 -4.70 -3.34
C GLY A 120 -1.57 -3.83 -4.42
N ASN A 121 -1.02 -4.49 -5.42
CA ASN A 121 -0.20 -3.85 -6.45
C ASN A 121 -0.99 -3.44 -7.69
N ILE A 122 -2.21 -3.95 -7.88
CA ILE A 122 -2.98 -3.79 -9.10
C ILE A 122 -4.01 -2.68 -8.91
N MET A 123 -4.02 -1.72 -9.84
CA MET A 123 -4.97 -0.63 -9.87
C MET A 123 -5.57 -0.47 -11.28
N PHE A 124 -6.88 -0.39 -11.34
CA PHE A 124 -7.61 0.02 -12.52
C PHE A 124 -8.29 1.37 -12.27
N SER A 125 -8.22 2.26 -13.24
CA SER A 125 -8.83 3.59 -13.13
C SER A 125 -9.60 3.95 -14.40
N LYS A 126 -10.74 4.62 -14.22
CA LYS A 126 -11.55 5.18 -15.30
C LYS A 126 -12.23 6.44 -14.77
N GLU A 127 -11.88 7.62 -15.32
CA GLU A 127 -12.34 8.89 -14.77
C GLU A 127 -12.01 8.98 -13.25
N ASP A 128 -13.00 9.26 -12.42
CA ASP A 128 -12.86 9.33 -10.95
C ASP A 128 -13.02 7.95 -10.27
N TYR A 129 -13.23 6.88 -11.04
CA TYR A 129 -13.40 5.54 -10.47
C TYR A 129 -12.06 4.84 -10.32
N ILE A 130 -11.71 4.51 -9.07
CA ILE A 130 -10.48 3.78 -8.73
C ILE A 130 -10.84 2.41 -8.18
N TRP A 131 -10.35 1.37 -8.84
CA TRP A 131 -10.49 -0.02 -8.41
C TRP A 131 -9.13 -0.60 -8.03
N ARG A 132 -8.96 -0.93 -6.77
CA ARG A 132 -7.74 -1.57 -6.25
C ARG A 132 -7.97 -3.07 -6.06
N ILE A 133 -6.96 -3.86 -6.42
CA ILE A 133 -7.00 -5.32 -6.28
C ILE A 133 -5.76 -5.80 -5.53
N LYS A 134 -5.99 -6.60 -4.49
CA LYS A 134 -4.95 -7.32 -3.76
C LYS A 134 -5.07 -8.80 -4.08
N PHE A 135 -4.11 -9.33 -4.82
CA PHE A 135 -4.05 -10.76 -5.10
C PHE A 135 -3.26 -11.49 -4.02
N ILE A 136 -3.79 -12.62 -3.54
CA ILE A 136 -3.20 -13.46 -2.49
C ILE A 136 -3.16 -14.90 -3.02
N PRO A 137 -2.02 -15.34 -3.57
CA PRO A 137 -1.90 -16.69 -4.12
C PRO A 137 -1.91 -17.75 -3.02
N LYS A 138 -2.43 -18.93 -3.35
CA LYS A 138 -2.28 -20.14 -2.58
C LYS A 138 -0.80 -20.52 -2.51
N LEU A 139 -0.26 -20.66 -1.32
CA LEU A 139 1.13 -21.06 -1.14
C LEU A 139 1.25 -22.57 -1.03
N PRO A 140 2.27 -23.19 -1.68
CA PRO A 140 2.50 -24.63 -1.63
C PRO A 140 2.67 -25.21 -0.21
N SER A 141 3.14 -24.38 0.71
CA SER A 141 3.44 -24.78 2.10
C SER A 141 2.25 -24.82 3.06
N GLY A 142 1.00 -24.59 2.58
CA GLY A 142 -0.20 -24.63 3.42
C GLY A 142 -0.07 -23.80 4.69
N ARG A 143 -0.21 -22.46 4.62
CA ARG A 143 -0.09 -21.60 5.81
C ARG A 143 -1.31 -21.69 6.72
N PRO A 144 -1.12 -21.59 8.06
CA PRO A 144 -2.21 -21.73 9.02
C PRO A 144 -3.24 -20.59 8.91
N LEU A 145 -4.47 -20.89 9.38
CA LEU A 145 -5.65 -20.03 9.41
C LEU A 145 -5.45 -18.62 10.01
N SER A 146 -4.50 -18.47 10.95
CA SER A 146 -4.16 -17.21 11.58
C SER A 146 -3.64 -16.14 10.60
N PHE A 147 -3.04 -16.58 9.50
CA PHE A 147 -2.50 -15.67 8.48
C PHE A 147 -3.59 -14.91 7.71
N SER A 148 -4.73 -15.57 7.43
CA SER A 148 -5.85 -14.92 6.72
C SER A 148 -6.54 -13.85 7.55
N THR A 149 -6.66 -14.04 8.87
CA THR A 149 -7.21 -13.00 9.76
C THR A 149 -6.31 -11.77 9.81
N ARG A 150 -5.00 -11.95 9.84
CA ARG A 150 -4.03 -10.85 9.83
C ARG A 150 -4.11 -10.05 8.53
N ILE A 151 -4.16 -10.72 7.37
CA ILE A 151 -4.32 -10.05 6.07
C ILE A 151 -5.57 -9.18 6.04
N LEU A 152 -6.70 -9.70 6.55
CA LEU A 152 -7.95 -8.94 6.61
C LEU A 152 -7.83 -7.72 7.53
N MET A 153 -7.31 -7.91 8.74
CA MET A 153 -7.15 -6.81 9.71
C MET A 153 -6.22 -5.73 9.17
N ASP A 154 -5.09 -6.12 8.61
CA ASP A 154 -4.16 -5.18 7.99
C ASP A 154 -4.82 -4.46 6.81
N THR A 155 -5.53 -5.16 5.92
CA THR A 155 -6.16 -4.58 4.73
C THR A 155 -7.34 -3.68 5.08
N TYR A 156 -8.26 -4.15 5.90
CA TYR A 156 -9.45 -3.36 6.28
C TYR A 156 -9.08 -2.21 7.22
N GLY A 157 -8.07 -2.40 8.08
CA GLY A 157 -7.50 -1.33 8.89
C GLY A 157 -6.94 -0.19 8.03
N TYR A 158 -6.21 -0.53 6.97
CA TYR A 158 -5.71 0.47 6.02
C TYR A 158 -6.86 1.19 5.29
N LEU A 159 -7.85 0.45 4.79
CA LEU A 159 -9.00 1.04 4.12
C LEU A 159 -9.83 1.95 5.04
N ALA A 160 -9.88 1.67 6.35
CA ALA A 160 -10.61 2.47 7.33
C ALA A 160 -9.86 3.74 7.77
N ILE A 161 -8.51 3.75 7.70
CA ILE A 161 -7.69 4.85 8.19
C ILE A 161 -7.34 5.84 7.05
N TYR A 162 -7.15 5.35 5.83
CA TYR A 162 -6.70 6.14 4.69
C TYR A 162 -7.86 6.49 3.76
N ASP A 163 -8.65 7.49 4.14
CA ASP A 163 -9.77 8.03 3.37
C ASP A 163 -9.31 8.80 2.10
N GLU A 164 -8.03 9.21 2.07
CA GLU A 164 -7.43 9.99 0.98
C GLU A 164 -7.27 9.24 -0.36
N LEU A 165 -7.53 7.92 -0.38
CA LEU A 165 -7.25 7.09 -1.56
C LEU A 165 -8.37 7.12 -2.62
N ASN A 166 -9.51 7.75 -2.36
CA ASN A 166 -10.68 7.82 -3.26
C ASN A 166 -11.01 6.48 -3.95
N ILE A 167 -10.83 5.36 -3.21
CA ILE A 167 -11.05 4.03 -3.76
C ILE A 167 -12.55 3.77 -3.91
N SER A 168 -13.01 3.59 -5.15
CA SER A 168 -14.41 3.28 -5.45
C SER A 168 -14.72 1.79 -5.23
N LYS A 169 -13.77 0.92 -5.56
CA LYS A 169 -13.90 -0.53 -5.37
C LYS A 169 -12.58 -1.14 -4.88
N PHE A 170 -12.70 -2.06 -3.94
CA PHE A 170 -11.59 -2.87 -3.47
C PHE A 170 -11.90 -4.36 -3.61
N THR A 171 -10.98 -5.12 -4.20
CA THR A 171 -11.14 -6.58 -4.37
C THR A 171 -9.97 -7.31 -3.74
N ILE A 172 -10.26 -8.32 -2.92
CA ILE A 172 -9.28 -9.34 -2.54
C ILE A 172 -9.49 -10.53 -3.47
N ALA A 173 -8.47 -10.85 -4.26
CA ALA A 173 -8.50 -11.99 -5.18
C ALA A 173 -7.59 -13.12 -4.68
N THR A 174 -7.96 -14.36 -4.92
CA THR A 174 -7.18 -15.54 -4.53
C THR A 174 -7.50 -16.73 -5.44
N ASP A 175 -6.57 -17.67 -5.56
CA ASP A 175 -6.74 -19.00 -6.15
C ASP A 175 -6.90 -20.10 -5.07
N ASP A 176 -7.04 -19.70 -3.78
CA ASP A 176 -7.31 -20.59 -2.66
C ASP A 176 -8.80 -20.56 -2.29
N GLU A 177 -9.55 -21.60 -2.68
CA GLU A 177 -10.97 -21.74 -2.36
C GLU A 177 -11.23 -21.73 -0.83
N SER A 178 -10.34 -22.29 -0.04
CA SER A 178 -10.44 -22.28 1.41
C SER A 178 -10.31 -20.86 1.98
N LEU A 179 -9.41 -20.05 1.43
CA LEU A 179 -9.27 -18.65 1.78
C LEU A 179 -10.50 -17.86 1.33
N PHE A 180 -10.95 -18.03 0.07
CA PHE A 180 -12.17 -17.40 -0.46
C PHE A 180 -13.37 -17.63 0.46
N ASN A 181 -13.66 -18.89 0.79
CA ASN A 181 -14.79 -19.28 1.66
C ASN A 181 -14.71 -18.69 3.08
N ARG A 182 -13.52 -18.36 3.57
CA ARG A 182 -13.33 -17.67 4.85
C ARG A 182 -13.52 -16.17 4.76
N LEU A 183 -13.06 -15.56 3.66
CA LEU A 183 -13.15 -14.13 3.44
C LEU A 183 -14.61 -13.68 3.28
N ILE A 184 -15.42 -14.40 2.52
CA ILE A 184 -16.84 -14.07 2.30
C ILE A 184 -17.69 -14.10 3.57
N ARG A 185 -17.26 -14.81 4.62
CA ARG A 185 -17.95 -14.86 5.91
C ARG A 185 -17.68 -13.63 6.80
N ARG A 186 -16.81 -12.71 6.39
CA ARG A 186 -16.35 -11.57 7.18
C ARG A 186 -16.65 -10.26 6.47
N ASN A 187 -17.94 -9.87 6.53
CA ASN A 187 -18.40 -8.62 5.92
C ASN A 187 -17.82 -7.39 6.63
N PRO A 188 -17.10 -6.50 5.92
CA PRO A 188 -16.59 -5.25 6.46
C PRO A 188 -17.66 -4.14 6.46
N ILE A 189 -18.66 -4.28 7.30
CA ILE A 189 -19.87 -3.44 7.35
C ILE A 189 -19.64 -1.94 7.60
N HIS A 190 -18.44 -1.55 8.04
CA HIS A 190 -18.14 -0.15 8.39
C HIS A 190 -17.35 0.60 7.30
N LEU A 191 -17.06 -0.04 6.18
CA LEU A 191 -16.32 0.60 5.08
C LEU A 191 -17.29 1.10 4.00
N ASP A 192 -17.21 2.38 3.70
CA ASP A 192 -18.07 3.01 2.66
C ASP A 192 -17.50 2.88 1.24
N ILE A 193 -16.94 1.73 0.92
CA ILE A 193 -16.45 1.37 -0.40
C ILE A 193 -17.05 0.04 -0.87
N PHE A 194 -17.11 -0.18 -2.19
CA PHE A 194 -17.50 -1.48 -2.72
C PHE A 194 -16.38 -2.50 -2.48
N ILE A 195 -16.67 -3.55 -1.72
CA ILE A 195 -15.72 -4.63 -1.47
C ILE A 195 -16.21 -5.91 -2.14
N SER A 196 -15.30 -6.59 -2.82
CA SER A 196 -15.55 -7.94 -3.35
C SER A 196 -14.42 -8.90 -3.03
N ILE A 197 -14.75 -10.19 -2.98
CA ILE A 197 -13.80 -11.28 -2.90
C ILE A 197 -13.90 -12.06 -4.20
N MET A 198 -12.77 -12.30 -4.88
CA MET A 198 -12.72 -12.98 -6.16
C MET A 198 -11.94 -14.28 -6.05
N LEU A 199 -12.53 -15.36 -6.54
CA LEU A 199 -11.87 -16.64 -6.72
C LEU A 199 -11.48 -16.81 -8.17
N VAL A 200 -10.22 -17.16 -8.42
CA VAL A 200 -9.69 -17.42 -9.76
C VAL A 200 -9.12 -18.83 -9.85
N ASP A 201 -9.12 -19.37 -11.05
CA ASP A 201 -8.40 -20.59 -11.39
C ASP A 201 -7.24 -20.22 -12.33
N LEU A 202 -6.01 -20.28 -11.80
CA LEU A 202 -4.80 -19.92 -12.53
C LEU A 202 -4.41 -20.96 -13.59
N GLU A 203 -4.90 -22.19 -13.51
CA GLU A 203 -4.60 -23.24 -14.48
C GLU A 203 -5.52 -23.12 -15.70
N SER A 204 -6.81 -22.88 -15.47
CA SER A 204 -7.78 -22.70 -16.57
C SER A 204 -7.94 -21.23 -17.02
N TYR A 205 -7.16 -20.32 -16.48
CA TYR A 205 -7.14 -18.87 -16.82
C TYR A 205 -8.53 -18.23 -16.78
N ARG A 206 -9.27 -18.44 -15.67
CA ARG A 206 -10.62 -17.88 -15.54
C ARG A 206 -10.93 -17.38 -14.14
N VAL A 207 -11.84 -16.42 -14.06
CA VAL A 207 -12.54 -16.08 -12.82
C VAL A 207 -13.57 -17.18 -12.55
N VAL A 208 -13.51 -17.78 -11.37
CA VAL A 208 -14.44 -18.84 -10.94
C VAL A 208 -15.67 -18.21 -10.29
N ASP A 209 -15.46 -17.26 -9.39
CA ASP A 209 -16.54 -16.60 -8.63
C ASP A 209 -16.10 -15.19 -8.19
N GLU A 210 -17.08 -14.29 -8.01
CA GLU A 210 -16.87 -12.98 -7.37
C GLU A 210 -18.03 -12.72 -6.40
N TYR A 211 -17.74 -12.83 -5.11
CA TYR A 211 -18.68 -12.45 -4.07
C TYR A 211 -18.58 -10.95 -3.79
N LYS A 212 -19.70 -10.22 -3.89
CA LYS A 212 -19.81 -8.78 -3.63
C LYS A 212 -20.53 -8.57 -2.31
N PHE A 213 -19.89 -7.83 -1.40
CA PHE A 213 -20.57 -7.44 -0.17
C PHE A 213 -21.60 -6.36 -0.47
N GLU A 214 -22.83 -6.54 0.04
CA GLU A 214 -23.84 -5.50 -0.01
C GLU A 214 -23.44 -4.37 0.95
N LYS A 215 -23.54 -3.11 0.48
CA LYS A 215 -23.40 -1.97 1.38
C LYS A 215 -24.51 -2.01 2.42
N PRO A 216 -24.20 -1.81 3.72
CA PRO A 216 -25.24 -1.72 4.72
C PRO A 216 -26.17 -0.55 4.35
N GLN A 217 -27.46 -0.82 4.25
CA GLN A 217 -28.46 0.24 4.13
C GLN A 217 -28.49 1.00 5.45
N PRO A 218 -28.45 2.34 5.47
CA PRO A 218 -28.59 3.09 6.70
C PRO A 218 -29.95 2.74 7.33
N MET A 219 -29.92 2.29 8.59
CA MET A 219 -31.11 1.80 9.30
C MET A 219 -32.15 2.90 9.60
N PHE A 220 -31.76 4.17 9.46
CA PHE A 220 -32.66 5.31 9.74
C PHE A 220 -32.30 6.50 8.84
N TYR A 221 -33.29 7.05 8.19
CA TYR A 221 -33.40 8.42 7.74
C TYR A 221 -34.43 9.14 8.60
#